data_63d1c43cf356d12b1129bcadd0385de0
#
_entry.id   63d1c43cf356d12b1129bcadd0385de0
#
_cell.length_a   1.000
_cell.length_b   1.000
_cell.length_c   1.000
_cell.angle_alpha   90.00
_cell.angle_beta   90.00
_cell.angle_gamma   90.00
#
_symmetry.space_group_name_H-M   'P 1'
#
loop_
_entity.id
_entity.type
_entity.pdbx_description
1 polymer ?
#
loop_
_entity_poly.entity_id
_entity_poly.type
_entity_poly.pdbx_seq_one_letter_code
_entity_poly.pdbx_strand_id
1 'polypeptide(L)'
;PLYDRTQRAGSPTLIKAILHRVDPPLYGHLQSLQLEWTPILLRWHRLLYMQEFTEATILELWDTLFAIDPTLQLVPYISAAILLSQRDKLVQSEYIDAMQFLMHLPDLNAPRQLVEHAMQLSQTPSASTGAFIARAYEQHPPPEPAESKMESAKHLLRELTAGILTQDGHGQSDWSPRR
;
A
#
# COMPACT_ATOMS: atom_id res chain seq x y z
N PRO A 1 11.40 -25.13 13.80
CA PRO A 1 11.08 -25.16 12.37
C PRO A 1 10.78 -23.73 11.88
N LEU A 2 11.07 -23.45 10.60
CA LEU A 2 10.90 -22.13 9.97
C LEU A 2 9.45 -21.64 10.11
N TYR A 3 8.50 -22.55 9.98
CA TYR A 3 7.05 -22.32 10.11
C TYR A 3 6.64 -21.75 11.48
N ASP A 4 7.25 -22.19 12.56
CA ASP A 4 6.91 -21.70 13.92
C ASP A 4 7.47 -20.28 14.15
N ARG A 5 8.59 -19.94 13.51
CA ARG A 5 9.17 -18.59 13.58
C ARG A 5 8.36 -17.55 12.78
N THR A 6 7.91 -17.92 11.58
CA THR A 6 7.02 -17.06 10.79
C THR A 6 5.67 -16.84 11.48
N GLN A 7 5.13 -17.84 12.19
CA GLN A 7 3.90 -17.66 12.97
C GLN A 7 4.09 -16.69 14.15
N ARG A 8 5.25 -16.73 14.82
CA ARG A 8 5.56 -15.77 15.90
C ARG A 8 5.83 -14.37 15.34
N ALA A 9 6.57 -14.28 14.24
CA ALA A 9 6.84 -13.02 13.55
C ALA A 9 5.55 -12.40 12.97
N GLY A 10 4.60 -13.23 12.53
CA GLY A 10 3.29 -12.80 12.01
C GLY A 10 2.22 -12.51 13.06
N SER A 11 2.57 -12.52 14.34
CA SER A 11 1.60 -12.25 15.39
C SER A 11 1.07 -10.81 15.29
N PRO A 12 -0.27 -10.62 15.20
CA PRO A 12 -0.89 -9.29 15.27
C PRO A 12 -0.41 -8.48 16.47
N THR A 13 -0.17 -9.13 17.60
CA THR A 13 0.30 -8.51 18.84
C THR A 13 1.67 -7.86 18.67
N LEU A 14 2.60 -8.51 17.99
CA LEU A 14 3.94 -7.96 17.77
C LEU A 14 3.90 -6.72 16.86
N ILE A 15 3.17 -6.78 15.74
CA ILE A 15 3.06 -5.65 14.82
C ILE A 15 2.36 -4.46 15.49
N LYS A 16 1.30 -4.72 16.25
CA LYS A 16 0.62 -3.69 17.07
C LYS A 16 1.59 -3.06 18.07
N ALA A 17 2.43 -3.84 18.75
CA ALA A 17 3.41 -3.33 19.69
C ALA A 17 4.50 -2.47 19.01
N ILE A 18 4.97 -2.89 17.83
CA ILE A 18 5.91 -2.10 17.02
C ILE A 18 5.24 -0.78 16.63
N LEU A 19 4.05 -0.83 16.03
CA LEU A 19 3.34 0.35 15.55
C LEU A 19 3.01 1.33 16.68
N HIS A 20 2.55 0.83 17.83
CA HIS A 20 2.31 1.66 19.03
C HIS A 20 3.57 2.42 19.46
N ARG A 21 4.75 1.84 19.29
CA ARG A 21 6.01 2.46 19.68
C ARG A 21 6.54 3.45 18.65
N VAL A 22 6.34 3.20 17.36
CA VAL A 22 6.93 3.99 16.28
C VAL A 22 6.00 5.06 15.72
N ASP A 23 4.68 4.84 15.78
CA ASP A 23 3.64 5.80 15.36
C ASP A 23 2.37 5.63 16.23
N PRO A 24 2.36 6.16 17.46
CA PRO A 24 1.19 6.09 18.34
C PRO A 24 -0.10 6.65 17.73
N PRO A 25 -0.08 7.77 16.97
CA PRO A 25 -1.29 8.29 16.31
C PRO A 25 -1.87 7.32 15.28
N LEU A 26 -1.07 6.77 14.38
CA LEU A 26 -1.52 5.76 13.41
C LEU A 26 -2.05 4.52 14.14
N TYR A 27 -1.33 4.02 15.14
CA TYR A 27 -1.79 2.89 15.95
C TYR A 27 -3.15 3.15 16.60
N GLY A 28 -3.32 4.33 17.23
CA GLY A 28 -4.56 4.71 17.89
C GLY A 28 -5.73 4.77 16.91
N HIS A 29 -5.53 5.32 15.72
CA HIS A 29 -6.53 5.35 14.67
C HIS A 29 -6.92 3.93 14.21
N LEU A 30 -5.96 3.09 13.82
CA LEU A 30 -6.22 1.72 13.38
C LEU A 30 -6.85 0.85 14.49
N GLN A 31 -6.54 1.15 15.75
CA GLN A 31 -7.18 0.50 16.90
C GLN A 31 -8.64 0.92 17.04
N SER A 32 -8.97 2.21 16.83
CA SER A 32 -10.33 2.73 16.89
C SER A 32 -11.23 2.15 15.79
N LEU A 33 -10.65 1.83 14.63
CA LEU A 33 -11.36 1.17 13.53
C LEU A 33 -11.69 -0.30 13.82
N GLN A 34 -11.11 -0.91 14.88
CA GLN A 34 -11.31 -2.33 15.23
C GLN A 34 -11.00 -3.29 14.07
N LEU A 35 -9.94 -3.02 13.32
CA LEU A 35 -9.55 -3.82 12.15
C LEU A 35 -9.26 -5.28 12.50
N GLU A 36 -9.74 -6.17 11.64
CA GLU A 36 -9.43 -7.61 11.67
C GLU A 36 -8.03 -7.88 11.15
N TRP A 37 -7.03 -7.82 12.01
CA TRP A 37 -5.61 -7.95 11.65
C TRP A 37 -5.23 -9.35 11.16
N THR A 38 -5.90 -10.38 11.66
CA THR A 38 -5.53 -11.77 11.37
C THR A 38 -5.56 -12.12 9.90
N PRO A 39 -6.64 -11.85 9.12
CA PRO A 39 -6.68 -12.16 7.70
C PRO A 39 -5.64 -11.35 6.91
N ILE A 40 -5.41 -10.08 7.25
CA ILE A 40 -4.41 -9.23 6.58
C ILE A 40 -3.01 -9.82 6.76
N LEU A 41 -2.61 -10.09 8.01
CA LEU A 41 -1.28 -10.55 8.32
C LEU A 41 -1.02 -12.00 7.88
N LEU A 42 -2.04 -12.87 7.91
CA LEU A 42 -1.93 -14.20 7.32
C LEU A 42 -1.64 -14.13 5.83
N ARG A 43 -2.33 -13.26 5.11
CA ARG A 43 -2.12 -13.04 3.68
C ARG A 43 -0.71 -12.54 3.41
N TRP A 44 -0.23 -11.52 4.15
CA TRP A 44 1.09 -10.93 3.96
C TRP A 44 2.23 -11.89 4.29
N HIS A 45 2.13 -12.62 5.40
CA HIS A 45 3.25 -13.41 5.91
C HIS A 45 3.30 -14.83 5.37
N ARG A 46 2.16 -15.43 5.04
CA ARG A 46 2.10 -16.83 4.59
C ARG A 46 2.92 -17.07 3.33
N LEU A 47 2.92 -16.11 2.42
CA LEU A 47 3.65 -16.15 1.16
C LEU A 47 4.67 -14.98 1.04
N LEU A 48 5.10 -14.42 2.18
CA LEU A 48 6.08 -13.33 2.24
C LEU A 48 5.77 -12.22 1.23
N TYR A 49 4.53 -11.70 1.29
CA TYR A 49 4.01 -10.60 0.44
C TYR A 49 3.87 -10.92 -1.06
N MET A 50 4.04 -12.17 -1.51
CA MET A 50 3.97 -12.54 -2.93
C MET A 50 2.64 -12.17 -3.60
N GLN A 51 1.55 -12.11 -2.84
CA GLN A 51 0.21 -11.73 -3.35
C GLN A 51 -0.05 -10.23 -3.34
N GLU A 52 0.87 -9.45 -2.78
CA GLU A 52 0.67 -8.01 -2.59
C GLU A 52 1.36 -7.16 -3.66
N PHE A 53 2.46 -7.66 -4.22
CA PHE A 53 3.32 -6.90 -5.12
C PHE A 53 3.53 -7.61 -6.45
N THR A 54 4.01 -6.88 -7.46
CA THR A 54 4.38 -7.46 -8.76
C THR A 54 5.56 -8.42 -8.62
N GLU A 55 5.73 -9.32 -9.60
CA GLU A 55 6.82 -10.30 -9.61
C GLU A 55 8.20 -9.64 -9.51
N ALA A 56 8.43 -8.56 -10.25
CA ALA A 56 9.69 -7.83 -10.20
C ALA A 56 9.97 -7.25 -8.81
N THR A 57 8.97 -6.63 -8.21
CA THR A 57 9.04 -6.03 -6.88
C THR A 57 9.29 -7.08 -5.79
N ILE A 58 8.59 -8.22 -5.87
CA ILE A 58 8.71 -9.25 -4.84
C ILE A 58 10.06 -9.98 -4.91
N LEU A 59 10.61 -10.20 -6.10
CA LEU A 59 11.95 -10.79 -6.25
C LEU A 59 13.02 -9.87 -5.65
N GLU A 60 12.99 -8.57 -5.91
CA GLU A 60 13.91 -7.61 -5.31
C GLU A 60 13.76 -7.53 -3.78
N LEU A 61 12.52 -7.56 -3.28
CA LEU A 61 12.24 -7.61 -1.84
C LEU A 61 12.84 -8.85 -1.19
N TRP A 62 12.65 -10.03 -1.79
CA TRP A 62 13.18 -11.30 -1.27
C TRP A 62 14.70 -11.38 -1.34
N ASP A 63 15.29 -10.96 -2.44
CA ASP A 63 16.76 -10.93 -2.58
C ASP A 63 17.38 -10.08 -1.49
N THR A 64 16.81 -8.90 -1.22
CA THR A 64 17.29 -8.02 -0.17
C THR A 64 17.02 -8.59 1.23
N LEU A 65 15.82 -9.11 1.47
CA LEU A 65 15.45 -9.69 2.77
C LEU A 65 16.33 -10.88 3.11
N PHE A 66 16.47 -11.85 2.22
CA PHE A 66 17.27 -13.05 2.48
C PHE A 66 18.76 -12.78 2.59
N ALA A 67 19.26 -11.76 1.89
CA ALA A 67 20.65 -11.34 2.04
C ALA A 67 20.94 -10.74 3.42
N ILE A 68 19.97 -10.00 4.00
CA ILE A 68 20.13 -9.31 5.29
C ILE A 68 19.69 -10.19 6.46
N ASP A 69 18.55 -10.87 6.35
CA ASP A 69 17.94 -11.66 7.40
C ASP A 69 17.37 -13.00 6.90
N PRO A 70 18.22 -14.02 6.73
CA PRO A 70 17.78 -15.37 6.36
C PRO A 70 16.89 -16.03 7.43
N THR A 71 16.77 -15.44 8.62
CA THR A 71 15.95 -15.96 9.73
C THR A 71 14.53 -15.43 9.75
N LEU A 72 14.21 -14.46 8.90
CA LEU A 72 12.90 -13.83 8.75
C LEU A 72 12.40 -13.06 10.01
N GLN A 73 13.32 -12.60 10.85
CA GLN A 73 12.97 -11.80 12.02
C GLN A 73 12.54 -10.37 11.65
N LEU A 74 12.92 -9.89 10.45
CA LEU A 74 12.53 -8.57 9.94
C LEU A 74 11.09 -8.51 9.40
N VAL A 75 10.44 -9.65 9.14
CA VAL A 75 9.09 -9.69 8.55
C VAL A 75 8.07 -8.81 9.29
N PRO A 76 7.95 -8.81 10.62
CA PRO A 76 7.02 -7.92 11.31
C PRO A 76 7.39 -6.44 11.18
N TYR A 77 8.67 -6.12 11.05
CA TYR A 77 9.15 -4.75 10.83
C TYR A 77 8.92 -4.30 9.39
N ILE A 78 8.98 -5.21 8.41
CA ILE A 78 8.55 -4.95 7.03
C ILE A 78 7.06 -4.60 7.02
N SER A 79 6.21 -5.34 7.73
CA SER A 79 4.79 -5.01 7.85
C SER A 79 4.58 -3.62 8.47
N ALA A 80 5.33 -3.28 9.51
CA ALA A 80 5.27 -1.94 10.12
C ALA A 80 5.75 -0.85 9.14
N ALA A 81 6.81 -1.10 8.39
CA ALA A 81 7.31 -0.17 7.36
C ALA A 81 6.29 0.03 6.22
N ILE A 82 5.57 -1.03 5.80
CA ILE A 82 4.45 -0.93 4.85
C ILE A 82 3.35 -0.03 5.41
N LEU A 83 2.94 -0.20 6.67
CA LEU A 83 1.93 0.64 7.30
C LEU A 83 2.37 2.12 7.39
N LEU A 84 3.63 2.36 7.72
CA LEU A 84 4.21 3.72 7.74
C LEU A 84 4.30 4.34 6.35
N SER A 85 4.61 3.55 5.32
CA SER A 85 4.64 4.04 3.92
C SER A 85 3.27 4.48 3.40
N GLN A 86 2.20 4.02 4.02
CA GLN A 86 0.82 4.34 3.66
C GLN A 86 0.10 5.17 4.74
N ARG A 87 0.88 5.75 5.65
CA ARG A 87 0.40 6.45 6.83
C ARG A 87 -0.71 7.46 6.54
N ASP A 88 -0.49 8.33 5.56
CA ASP A 88 -1.43 9.43 5.26
C ASP A 88 -2.78 8.94 4.78
N LYS A 89 -2.80 7.89 3.97
CA LYS A 89 -4.05 7.26 3.52
C LYS A 89 -4.74 6.55 4.68
N LEU A 90 -3.98 5.81 5.49
CA LEU A 90 -4.54 5.04 6.60
C LEU A 90 -5.13 5.91 7.71
N VAL A 91 -4.49 7.03 8.04
CA VAL A 91 -4.98 7.95 9.10
C VAL A 91 -6.30 8.64 8.69
N GLN A 92 -6.55 8.79 7.39
CA GLN A 92 -7.77 9.44 6.87
C GLN A 92 -8.86 8.43 6.50
N SER A 93 -8.57 7.11 6.52
CA SER A 93 -9.50 6.08 6.08
C SER A 93 -10.52 5.69 7.15
N GLU A 94 -11.71 5.30 6.73
CA GLU A 94 -12.68 4.58 7.54
C GLU A 94 -12.44 3.06 7.49
N TYR A 95 -13.21 2.28 8.25
CA TYR A 95 -13.01 0.82 8.36
C TYR A 95 -12.97 0.11 7.01
N ILE A 96 -13.96 0.36 6.15
CA ILE A 96 -14.08 -0.33 4.84
C ILE A 96 -12.89 0.04 3.94
N ASP A 97 -12.55 1.32 3.87
CA ASP A 97 -11.46 1.82 3.04
C ASP A 97 -10.11 1.29 3.53
N ALA A 98 -9.87 1.29 4.84
CA ALA A 98 -8.66 0.74 5.44
C ALA A 98 -8.52 -0.75 5.18
N MET A 99 -9.60 -1.53 5.34
CA MET A 99 -9.60 -2.97 5.06
C MET A 99 -9.34 -3.25 3.58
N GLN A 100 -10.05 -2.57 2.68
CA GLN A 100 -9.86 -2.73 1.24
C GLN A 100 -8.44 -2.36 0.82
N PHE A 101 -7.92 -1.27 1.34
CA PHE A 101 -6.57 -0.80 1.07
C PHE A 101 -5.50 -1.79 1.54
N LEU A 102 -5.62 -2.32 2.77
CA LEU A 102 -4.66 -3.29 3.33
C LEU A 102 -4.75 -4.67 2.69
N MET A 103 -5.86 -4.98 2.02
CA MET A 103 -6.02 -6.20 1.22
C MET A 103 -5.51 -6.05 -0.22
N HIS A 104 -5.26 -4.81 -0.68
CA HIS A 104 -4.81 -4.50 -2.05
C HIS A 104 -3.77 -3.38 -2.00
N LEU A 105 -2.58 -3.70 -1.51
CA LEU A 105 -1.50 -2.73 -1.39
C LEU A 105 -1.05 -2.21 -2.77
N PRO A 106 -0.67 -0.93 -2.88
CA PRO A 106 0.02 -0.45 -4.08
C PRO A 106 1.39 -1.10 -4.20
N ASP A 107 1.89 -1.24 -5.42
CA ASP A 107 3.23 -1.76 -5.65
C ASP A 107 4.30 -0.83 -5.04
N LEU A 108 5.49 -1.35 -4.80
CA LEU A 108 6.58 -0.61 -4.17
C LEU A 108 7.48 0.03 -5.22
N ASN A 109 7.81 1.30 -5.05
CA ASN A 109 8.81 1.98 -5.90
C ASN A 109 10.26 1.56 -5.58
N ALA A 110 10.53 1.19 -4.32
CA ALA A 110 11.87 0.90 -3.82
C ALA A 110 11.83 -0.24 -2.78
N PRO A 111 11.71 -1.51 -3.21
CA PRO A 111 11.62 -2.66 -2.30
C PRO A 111 12.82 -2.78 -1.36
N ARG A 112 14.02 -2.48 -1.85
CA ARG A 112 15.24 -2.46 -1.04
C ARG A 112 15.14 -1.46 0.11
N GLN A 113 14.66 -0.26 -0.14
CA GLN A 113 14.50 0.79 0.87
C GLN A 113 13.51 0.36 1.96
N LEU A 114 12.46 -0.37 1.59
CA LEU A 114 11.51 -0.91 2.57
C LEU A 114 12.21 -1.86 3.57
N VAL A 115 13.09 -2.76 3.09
CA VAL A 115 13.86 -3.66 3.95
C VAL A 115 14.86 -2.90 4.82
N GLU A 116 15.51 -1.87 4.29
CA GLU A 116 16.41 -1.00 5.06
C GLU A 116 15.67 -0.26 6.17
N HIS A 117 14.47 0.26 5.91
CA HIS A 117 13.60 0.86 6.91
C HIS A 117 13.16 -0.15 7.97
N ALA A 118 12.81 -1.37 7.57
CA ALA A 118 12.48 -2.44 8.51
C ALA A 118 13.67 -2.79 9.42
N MET A 119 14.88 -2.80 8.88
CA MET A 119 16.11 -2.98 9.66
C MET A 119 16.32 -1.84 10.65
N GLN A 120 16.15 -0.59 10.25
CA GLN A 120 16.23 0.57 11.16
C GLN A 120 15.19 0.46 12.29
N LEU A 121 13.96 0.09 11.97
CA LEU A 121 12.90 -0.13 12.97
C LEU A 121 13.25 -1.25 13.95
N SER A 122 13.90 -2.32 13.49
CA SER A 122 14.31 -3.42 14.36
C SER A 122 15.41 -3.03 15.34
N GLN A 123 16.33 -2.18 14.91
CA GLN A 123 17.45 -1.70 15.72
C GLN A 123 17.04 -0.58 16.68
N THR A 124 16.23 0.36 16.22
CA THR A 124 15.82 1.56 16.97
C THR A 124 14.34 1.84 16.81
N PRO A 125 13.46 1.05 17.46
CA PRO A 125 12.01 1.26 17.38
C PRO A 125 11.61 2.47 18.23
N SER A 126 11.54 3.65 17.63
CA SER A 126 11.18 4.91 18.27
C SER A 126 10.24 5.75 17.41
N ALA A 127 9.51 6.68 18.03
CA ALA A 127 8.64 7.60 17.30
C ALA A 127 9.42 8.49 16.33
N SER A 128 10.67 8.84 16.62
CA SER A 128 11.54 9.58 15.69
C SER A 128 11.90 8.78 14.46
N THR A 129 12.19 7.47 14.60
CA THR A 129 12.44 6.56 13.49
C THR A 129 11.17 6.38 12.64
N GLY A 130 10.02 6.20 13.28
CA GLY A 130 8.72 6.09 12.58
C GLY A 130 8.41 7.35 11.78
N ALA A 131 8.56 8.53 12.36
CA ALA A 131 8.34 9.81 11.68
C ALA A 131 9.34 10.05 10.53
N PHE A 132 10.59 9.64 10.68
CA PHE A 132 11.58 9.72 9.60
C PHE A 132 11.15 8.86 8.41
N ILE A 133 10.75 7.61 8.65
CA ILE A 133 10.32 6.68 7.62
C ILE A 133 9.04 7.18 6.93
N ALA A 134 8.03 7.62 7.69
CA ALA A 134 6.79 8.15 7.13
C ALA A 134 7.08 9.32 6.16
N ARG A 135 7.90 10.29 6.57
CA ARG A 135 8.31 11.42 5.71
C ARG A 135 9.05 11.01 4.44
N ALA A 136 9.86 9.95 4.48
CA ALA A 136 10.55 9.46 3.29
C ALA A 136 9.56 9.02 2.21
N TYR A 137 8.43 8.45 2.61
CA TYR A 137 7.37 8.04 1.69
C TYR A 137 6.40 9.16 1.29
N GLU A 138 6.20 10.18 2.13
CA GLU A 138 5.45 11.39 1.75
C GLU A 138 6.11 12.09 0.54
N GLN A 139 7.45 12.12 0.50
CA GLN A 139 8.21 12.74 -0.58
C GLN A 139 8.25 11.87 -1.86
N HIS A 140 8.10 10.55 -1.72
CA HIS A 140 8.14 9.59 -2.81
C HIS A 140 7.00 8.59 -2.65
N PRO A 141 5.74 9.01 -2.86
CA PRO A 141 4.61 8.12 -2.67
C PRO A 141 4.71 6.90 -3.59
N PRO A 142 4.30 5.71 -3.11
CA PRO A 142 4.22 4.53 -3.95
C PRO A 142 3.30 4.77 -5.16
N PRO A 143 3.50 4.05 -6.29
CA PRO A 143 2.65 4.19 -7.46
C PRO A 143 1.20 3.87 -7.11
N GLU A 144 0.28 4.59 -7.72
CA GLU A 144 -1.15 4.28 -7.56
C GLU A 144 -1.44 2.85 -8.07
N PRO A 145 -2.35 2.12 -7.40
CA PRO A 145 -2.78 0.81 -7.85
C PRO A 145 -3.19 0.83 -9.33
N ALA A 146 -2.85 -0.22 -10.07
CA ALA A 146 -3.16 -0.31 -11.51
C ALA A 146 -4.66 -0.15 -11.82
N GLU A 147 -5.53 -0.59 -10.90
CA GLU A 147 -6.99 -0.42 -11.00
C GLU A 147 -7.41 1.04 -10.89
N SER A 148 -6.78 1.84 -10.03
CA SER A 148 -7.02 3.29 -9.92
C SER A 148 -6.61 4.01 -11.21
N LYS A 149 -5.48 3.65 -11.81
CA LYS A 149 -5.05 4.20 -13.12
C LYS A 149 -6.00 3.83 -14.23
N MET A 150 -6.52 2.61 -14.24
CA MET A 150 -7.48 2.14 -15.25
C MET A 150 -8.84 2.83 -15.08
N GLU A 151 -9.29 3.06 -13.86
CA GLU A 151 -10.54 3.80 -13.60
C GLU A 151 -10.40 5.29 -13.96
N SER A 152 -9.29 5.91 -13.63
CA SER A 152 -8.97 7.29 -14.06
C SER A 152 -8.89 7.41 -15.58
N ALA A 153 -8.29 6.43 -16.26
CA ALA A 153 -8.24 6.37 -17.72
C ALA A 153 -9.64 6.19 -18.34
N LYS A 154 -10.49 5.34 -17.76
CA LYS A 154 -11.89 5.17 -18.18
C LYS A 154 -12.71 6.44 -17.97
N HIS A 155 -12.49 7.16 -16.86
CA HIS A 155 -13.15 8.45 -16.61
C HIS A 155 -12.75 9.48 -17.67
N LEU A 156 -11.45 9.63 -17.95
CA LEU A 156 -10.95 10.52 -19.01
C LEU A 156 -11.51 10.16 -20.39
N LEU A 157 -11.58 8.86 -20.73
CA LEU A 157 -12.17 8.42 -21.98
C LEU A 157 -13.66 8.75 -22.07
N ARG A 158 -14.42 8.62 -20.99
CA ARG A 158 -15.83 9.03 -20.93
C ARG A 158 -16.00 10.53 -21.13
N GLU A 159 -15.17 11.35 -20.51
CA GLU A 159 -15.21 12.81 -20.71
C GLU A 159 -14.86 13.22 -22.14
N LEU A 160 -13.81 12.62 -22.72
CA LEU A 160 -13.43 12.89 -24.11
C LEU A 160 -14.53 12.49 -25.10
N THR A 161 -15.16 11.33 -24.92
CA THR A 161 -16.26 10.88 -25.78
C THR A 161 -17.53 11.72 -25.61
N ALA A 162 -17.83 12.16 -24.39
CA ALA A 162 -18.94 13.08 -24.14
C ALA A 162 -18.71 14.45 -24.81
N GLY A 163 -17.47 14.96 -24.78
CA GLY A 163 -17.10 16.21 -25.46
C GLY A 163 -17.22 16.15 -26.99
N ILE A 164 -16.93 15.01 -27.60
CA ILE A 164 -17.06 14.80 -29.05
C ILE A 164 -18.52 14.77 -29.48
N LEU A 165 -19.39 14.09 -28.70
CA LEU A 165 -20.82 13.97 -29.02
C LEU A 165 -21.61 15.29 -28.87
N THR A 166 -21.07 16.26 -28.13
CA THR A 166 -21.69 17.58 -28.00
C THR A 166 -21.31 18.57 -29.11
N GLN A 167 -20.29 18.27 -29.91
CA GLN A 167 -19.80 19.15 -30.97
C GLN A 167 -20.48 18.93 -32.34
N ASP A 168 -21.15 17.79 -32.56
CA ASP A 168 -21.82 17.46 -33.84
C ASP A 168 -23.30 17.95 -33.93
N GLY A 169 -23.75 18.82 -33.02
CA GLY A 169 -25.12 19.31 -32.94
C GLY A 169 -25.45 20.62 -33.70
N HIS A 170 -24.54 21.19 -34.50
CA HIS A 170 -24.80 22.41 -35.26
C HIS A 170 -24.37 22.30 -36.73
N GLY A 171 -25.04 21.45 -37.46
CA GLY A 171 -24.99 21.36 -38.92
C GLY A 171 -26.38 21.21 -39.50
N GLN A 172 -27.21 22.22 -39.36
CA GLN A 172 -28.49 22.32 -40.04
C GLN A 172 -28.19 22.68 -41.50
N SER A 173 -28.12 21.70 -42.37
CA SER A 173 -28.11 21.91 -43.81
C SER A 173 -29.52 22.22 -44.29
N ASP A 174 -29.74 23.52 -44.56
CA ASP A 174 -30.92 24.06 -45.26
C ASP A 174 -30.83 23.65 -46.74
N TRP A 175 -31.42 22.49 -47.10
CA TRP A 175 -31.59 22.06 -48.47
C TRP A 175 -33.04 22.29 -48.90
N SER A 176 -33.31 23.41 -49.61
CA SER A 176 -34.57 23.69 -50.28
C SER A 176 -34.45 23.34 -51.78
N PRO A 177 -35.29 22.46 -52.32
CA PRO A 177 -35.34 22.24 -53.78
C PRO A 177 -36.11 23.38 -54.47
N ARG A 178 -35.45 24.10 -55.38
CA ARG A 178 -36.11 25.05 -56.29
C ARG A 178 -36.83 24.28 -57.36
N ARG A 179 -38.09 24.68 -57.62
CA ARG A 179 -38.86 24.32 -58.79
C ARG A 179 -38.37 25.03 -60.04
#